data_4e57daaeb8cdba9f01e34df77d389cff
#
_entry.id   4e57daaeb8cdba9f01e34df77d389cff
#
_cell.length_a   1.000
_cell.length_b   1.000
_cell.length_c   1.000
_cell.angle_alpha   90.00
_cell.angle_beta   90.00
_cell.angle_gamma   90.00
#
_symmetry.space_group_name_H-M   'P 1'
#
loop_
_entity.id
_entity.type
_entity.pdbx_description
1 polymer ?
#
loop_
_entity_poly.entity_id
_entity_poly.type
_entity_poly.pdbx_seq_one_letter_code
_entity_poly.pdbx_strand_id
1 'polypeptide(L)'
;MRTARATAAAVTATTATTALLALAAGRFASNAALRPRPGHPLPTDPRLTVHAVTADRVTLTRDLSSLRPGTYGLTGHGVHAVVGPVLPDAPHTADTVVRRLERVTHGTLDAGAEVRLTPQVHIGDPRTALGLDHEDVEVLGETGPLPAWLVPSARDTWVIAVHGLGTTREHPMVVMDFLHRRRFPVLSLAYRGDRGAPRSPDGLSHLGETEWRDLDAAMRHAVRHGAQRLVLHGWSTGATMALRAATHSALRDRVAGLVLDSPVLDWEATVRALATARHVPDALLPLAVRAAQGRTGLRPHRVRERADIRDLRVPALVVHGPDDAVAPWALSRAFARSRPELVTLHAVPGAPHGAMWNADPAGYEEALRRFLTPLG
;
A
#
# COMPACT_ATOMS: atom_id res chain seq x y z
N MET A 1 -14.10 -58.64 14.62
CA MET A 1 -14.26 -57.74 13.44
C MET A 1 -15.03 -56.42 13.72
N ARG A 2 -15.90 -56.33 14.74
CA ARG A 2 -16.66 -55.11 15.05
C ARG A 2 -15.81 -53.98 15.72
N THR A 3 -14.85 -54.35 16.56
CA THR A 3 -13.96 -53.39 17.24
C THR A 3 -12.98 -52.67 16.31
N ALA A 4 -12.42 -53.37 15.29
CA ALA A 4 -11.53 -52.76 14.31
C ALA A 4 -12.22 -51.75 13.38
N ARG A 5 -13.51 -51.95 13.07
CA ARG A 5 -14.32 -51.01 12.27
C ARG A 5 -14.69 -49.74 13.06
N ALA A 6 -14.93 -49.85 14.36
CA ALA A 6 -15.22 -48.67 15.22
C ALA A 6 -13.98 -47.78 15.41
N THR A 7 -12.79 -48.39 15.57
CA THR A 7 -11.53 -47.65 15.69
C THR A 7 -11.14 -46.95 14.38
N ALA A 8 -11.34 -47.60 13.24
CA ALA A 8 -11.07 -46.96 11.93
C ALA A 8 -12.04 -45.82 11.65
N ALA A 9 -13.32 -45.94 12.02
CA ALA A 9 -14.30 -44.83 11.87
C ALA A 9 -14.00 -43.66 12.80
N ALA A 10 -13.56 -43.89 14.03
CA ALA A 10 -13.16 -42.83 14.97
C ALA A 10 -11.91 -42.09 14.50
N VAL A 11 -10.89 -42.82 14.00
CA VAL A 11 -9.65 -42.23 13.47
C VAL A 11 -9.95 -41.37 12.21
N THR A 12 -10.79 -41.88 11.29
CA THR A 12 -11.20 -41.11 10.10
C THR A 12 -12.03 -39.86 10.45
N ALA A 13 -12.92 -39.93 11.43
CA ALA A 13 -13.69 -38.79 11.88
C ALA A 13 -12.81 -37.74 12.54
N THR A 14 -11.85 -38.13 13.38
CA THR A 14 -10.93 -37.22 14.06
C THR A 14 -9.99 -36.50 13.06
N THR A 15 -9.47 -37.25 12.07
CA THR A 15 -8.61 -36.66 11.02
C THR A 15 -9.37 -35.72 10.11
N ALA A 16 -10.62 -36.01 9.75
CA ALA A 16 -11.48 -35.14 8.94
C ALA A 16 -11.82 -33.85 9.69
N THR A 17 -12.13 -33.92 10.98
CA THR A 17 -12.44 -32.73 11.81
C THR A 17 -11.21 -31.86 11.97
N THR A 18 -10.03 -32.43 12.22
CA THR A 18 -8.77 -31.67 12.33
C THR A 18 -8.41 -30.98 11.02
N ALA A 19 -8.61 -31.65 9.89
CA ALA A 19 -8.35 -31.07 8.57
C ALA A 19 -9.31 -29.90 8.26
N LEU A 20 -10.60 -30.02 8.59
CA LEU A 20 -11.57 -28.95 8.42
C LEU A 20 -11.25 -27.72 9.30
N LEU A 21 -10.86 -27.95 10.54
CA LEU A 21 -10.43 -26.87 11.45
C LEU A 21 -9.17 -26.18 10.94
N ALA A 22 -8.20 -26.92 10.44
CA ALA A 22 -6.98 -26.35 9.86
C ALA A 22 -7.28 -25.53 8.60
N LEU A 23 -8.18 -26.00 7.73
CA LEU A 23 -8.64 -25.25 6.56
C LEU A 23 -9.38 -23.98 6.94
N ALA A 24 -10.27 -24.02 7.92
CA ALA A 24 -10.99 -22.87 8.42
C ALA A 24 -10.05 -21.83 9.03
N ALA A 25 -9.09 -22.27 9.86
CA ALA A 25 -8.08 -21.41 10.46
C ALA A 25 -7.18 -20.76 9.39
N GLY A 26 -6.72 -21.52 8.39
CA GLY A 26 -5.93 -21.02 7.28
C GLY A 26 -6.68 -19.97 6.44
N ARG A 27 -7.98 -20.23 6.15
CA ARG A 27 -8.84 -19.27 5.44
C ARG A 27 -9.07 -18.01 6.24
N PHE A 28 -9.32 -18.09 7.52
CA PHE A 28 -9.47 -16.94 8.41
C PHE A 28 -8.21 -16.10 8.42
N ALA A 29 -7.05 -16.73 8.62
CA ALA A 29 -5.77 -16.04 8.67
C ALA A 29 -5.40 -15.38 7.33
N SER A 30 -5.62 -16.07 6.20
CA SER A 30 -5.33 -15.51 4.87
C SER A 30 -6.24 -14.34 4.48
N ASN A 31 -7.44 -14.24 5.06
CA ASN A 31 -8.34 -13.11 4.79
C ASN A 31 -7.75 -11.75 5.21
N ALA A 32 -6.80 -11.74 6.15
CA ALA A 32 -6.10 -10.51 6.54
C ALA A 32 -5.42 -9.80 5.36
N ALA A 33 -4.82 -10.59 4.46
CA ALA A 33 -4.10 -10.09 3.29
C ALA A 33 -4.97 -10.08 2.03
N LEU A 34 -5.81 -11.11 1.84
CA LEU A 34 -6.52 -11.32 0.58
C LEU A 34 -7.86 -10.61 0.47
N ARG A 35 -8.39 -10.10 1.58
CA ARG A 35 -9.61 -9.28 1.60
C ARG A 35 -9.32 -7.92 2.23
N PRO A 36 -8.52 -7.09 1.57
CA PRO A 36 -8.29 -5.72 2.04
C PRO A 36 -9.60 -4.96 1.99
N ARG A 37 -9.72 -4.00 2.90
CA ARG A 37 -10.83 -3.04 2.89
C ARG A 37 -10.24 -1.70 2.51
N PRO A 38 -10.43 -1.22 1.28
CA PRO A 38 -9.91 0.07 0.84
C PRO A 38 -10.36 1.19 1.79
N GLY A 39 -9.44 2.09 2.12
CA GLY A 39 -9.69 3.17 3.08
C GLY A 39 -9.75 2.73 4.55
N HIS A 40 -9.35 1.49 4.87
CA HIS A 40 -9.24 1.02 6.25
C HIS A 40 -7.78 0.72 6.59
N PRO A 41 -7.24 1.24 7.69
CA PRO A 41 -5.86 0.97 8.14
C PRO A 41 -5.56 -0.51 8.22
N LEU A 42 -4.31 -0.86 7.95
CA LEU A 42 -3.86 -2.25 8.05
C LEU A 42 -3.94 -2.76 9.49
N PRO A 43 -4.04 -4.07 9.71
CA PRO A 43 -4.05 -4.63 11.08
C PRO A 43 -2.74 -4.37 11.85
N THR A 44 -1.67 -4.03 11.14
CA THR A 44 -0.37 -3.60 11.72
C THR A 44 -0.41 -2.21 12.35
N ASP A 45 -1.45 -1.41 12.06
CA ASP A 45 -1.59 -0.06 12.61
C ASP A 45 -2.39 -0.11 13.92
N PRO A 46 -1.76 0.17 15.09
CA PRO A 46 -2.42 0.07 16.39
C PRO A 46 -3.51 1.13 16.56
N ARG A 47 -4.44 0.85 17.45
CA ARG A 47 -5.41 1.84 17.90
C ARG A 47 -4.77 2.73 18.95
N LEU A 48 -5.04 4.01 18.85
CA LEU A 48 -4.63 5.04 19.78
C LEU A 48 -5.86 5.71 20.36
N THR A 49 -5.80 6.11 21.62
CA THR A 49 -6.86 6.94 22.23
C THR A 49 -6.45 8.41 22.14
N VAL A 50 -7.39 9.26 21.79
CA VAL A 50 -7.25 10.71 21.90
C VAL A 50 -7.54 11.10 23.34
N HIS A 51 -6.55 11.68 24.03
CA HIS A 51 -6.69 12.10 25.43
C HIS A 51 -7.10 13.57 25.58
N ALA A 52 -6.63 14.42 24.66
CA ALA A 52 -6.99 15.83 24.61
C ALA A 52 -6.83 16.39 23.19
N VAL A 53 -7.59 17.41 22.87
CA VAL A 53 -7.52 18.14 21.61
C VAL A 53 -7.56 19.64 21.90
N THR A 54 -6.69 20.39 21.25
CA THR A 54 -6.72 21.86 21.18
C THR A 54 -6.73 22.30 19.71
N ALA A 55 -6.75 23.59 19.44
CA ALA A 55 -6.78 24.08 18.07
C ALA A 55 -5.55 23.63 17.22
N ASP A 56 -4.39 23.46 17.87
CA ASP A 56 -3.10 23.17 17.22
C ASP A 56 -2.43 21.88 17.67
N ARG A 57 -3.03 21.13 18.58
CA ARG A 57 -2.42 19.94 19.22
C ARG A 57 -3.42 18.82 19.46
N VAL A 58 -2.92 17.61 19.39
CA VAL A 58 -3.64 16.41 19.83
C VAL A 58 -2.73 15.59 20.74
N THR A 59 -3.29 15.16 21.87
CA THR A 59 -2.62 14.26 22.82
C THR A 59 -3.11 12.84 22.56
N LEU A 60 -2.22 11.94 22.24
CA LEU A 60 -2.50 10.54 21.90
C LEU A 60 -1.87 9.59 22.92
N THR A 61 -2.38 8.39 23.01
CA THR A 61 -1.69 7.30 23.73
C THR A 61 -0.26 7.15 23.20
N ARG A 62 0.71 7.04 24.11
CA ARG A 62 2.11 6.83 23.77
C ARG A 62 2.33 5.40 23.30
N ASP A 63 2.73 5.25 22.05
CA ASP A 63 3.02 3.99 21.38
C ASP A 63 4.11 4.24 20.34
N LEU A 64 4.80 3.18 19.89
CA LEU A 64 5.79 3.33 18.80
C LEU A 64 5.22 4.00 17.56
N SER A 65 3.95 3.74 17.24
CA SER A 65 3.29 4.38 16.10
C SER A 65 3.04 5.86 16.32
N SER A 66 2.60 6.27 17.51
CA SER A 66 2.32 7.67 17.82
C SER A 66 3.61 8.52 17.96
N LEU A 67 4.76 7.88 18.09
CA LEU A 67 6.09 8.52 18.13
C LEU A 67 6.76 8.66 16.75
N ARG A 68 6.18 8.10 15.69
CA ARG A 68 6.74 8.16 14.33
C ARG A 68 6.98 9.60 13.88
N PRO A 69 8.12 9.88 13.18
CA PRO A 69 8.40 11.22 12.67
C PRO A 69 7.42 11.60 11.55
N GLY A 70 7.30 12.90 11.28
CA GLY A 70 6.64 13.45 10.10
C GLY A 70 5.12 13.63 10.22
N THR A 71 4.40 13.54 9.09
CA THR A 71 3.00 13.94 8.94
C THR A 71 2.13 12.76 8.50
N TYR A 72 1.02 12.55 9.18
CA TYR A 72 0.11 11.43 8.93
C TYR A 72 -1.35 11.88 8.92
N GLY A 73 -2.19 11.11 8.24
CA GLY A 73 -3.61 11.12 8.53
C GLY A 73 -3.89 10.45 9.89
N LEU A 74 -4.90 10.93 10.58
CA LEU A 74 -5.43 10.35 11.79
C LEU A 74 -6.90 9.99 11.52
N THR A 75 -7.21 8.70 11.51
CA THR A 75 -8.55 8.23 11.13
C THR A 75 -9.22 7.44 12.25
N GLY A 76 -10.50 7.69 12.47
CA GLY A 76 -11.36 7.00 13.42
C GLY A 76 -12.79 6.87 12.88
N HIS A 77 -13.72 6.49 13.74
CA HIS A 77 -15.11 6.39 13.33
C HIS A 77 -15.69 7.77 13.02
N GLY A 78 -15.96 8.03 11.74
CA GLY A 78 -16.53 9.31 11.28
C GLY A 78 -15.60 10.53 11.40
N VAL A 79 -14.30 10.32 11.62
CA VAL A 79 -13.35 11.41 11.75
C VAL A 79 -12.09 11.15 10.92
N HIS A 80 -11.59 12.23 10.32
CA HIS A 80 -10.27 12.29 9.72
C HIS A 80 -9.62 13.64 10.04
N ALA A 81 -8.35 13.58 10.46
CA ALA A 81 -7.52 14.74 10.75
C ALA A 81 -6.12 14.54 10.18
N VAL A 82 -5.36 15.62 10.09
CA VAL A 82 -3.94 15.59 9.72
C VAL A 82 -3.13 16.00 10.94
N VAL A 83 -2.18 15.14 11.31
CA VAL A 83 -1.27 15.36 12.42
C VAL A 83 0.17 15.48 11.91
N GLY A 84 0.84 16.51 12.35
CA GLY A 84 2.26 16.78 12.09
C GLY A 84 3.18 16.07 13.08
N PRO A 85 4.42 16.57 13.25
CA PRO A 85 5.42 15.94 14.10
C PRO A 85 5.03 15.93 15.58
N VAL A 86 5.70 15.07 16.33
CA VAL A 86 5.68 15.06 17.78
C VAL A 86 6.23 16.38 18.32
N LEU A 87 5.61 16.91 19.36
CA LEU A 87 6.02 18.12 20.09
C LEU A 87 6.65 17.73 21.42
N PRO A 88 7.97 17.50 21.47
CA PRO A 88 8.63 16.93 22.64
C PRO A 88 8.56 17.83 23.88
N ASP A 89 8.52 19.15 23.68
CA ASP A 89 8.47 20.14 24.76
C ASP A 89 7.04 20.42 25.26
N ALA A 90 6.03 19.83 24.62
CA ALA A 90 4.65 20.01 25.07
C ALA A 90 4.39 19.18 26.35
N PRO A 91 3.64 19.71 27.33
CA PRO A 91 3.29 18.96 28.54
C PRO A 91 2.58 17.64 28.22
N HIS A 92 3.10 16.53 28.72
CA HIS A 92 2.53 15.19 28.54
C HIS A 92 2.82 14.30 29.75
N THR A 93 2.09 13.21 29.90
CA THR A 93 2.38 12.16 30.90
C THR A 93 3.29 11.08 30.32
N ALA A 94 3.74 10.13 31.13
CA ALA A 94 4.56 9.01 30.68
C ALA A 94 3.86 8.18 29.58
N ASP A 95 2.52 8.09 29.65
CA ASP A 95 1.69 7.25 28.80
C ASP A 95 1.09 8.01 27.59
N THR A 96 1.44 9.29 27.42
CA THR A 96 0.91 10.12 26.34
C THR A 96 2.01 10.78 25.53
N VAL A 97 1.65 11.22 24.33
CA VAL A 97 2.50 12.00 23.43
C VAL A 97 1.65 13.10 22.79
N VAL A 98 2.24 14.27 22.62
CA VAL A 98 1.58 15.40 21.96
C VAL A 98 2.11 15.52 20.55
N ARG A 99 1.20 15.59 19.58
CA ARG A 99 1.52 15.90 18.18
C ARG A 99 0.87 17.21 17.76
N ARG A 100 1.46 17.88 16.78
CA ARG A 100 0.79 19.01 16.14
C ARG A 100 -0.48 18.52 15.46
N LEU A 101 -1.59 19.21 15.65
CA LEU A 101 -2.82 19.05 14.89
C LEU A 101 -2.79 20.11 13.76
N GLU A 102 -2.62 19.64 12.53
CA GLU A 102 -2.57 20.54 11.36
C GLU A 102 -3.98 21.01 10.96
N ARG A 103 -4.93 20.06 10.91
CA ARG A 103 -6.35 20.32 10.62
C ARG A 103 -7.21 19.09 10.88
N VAL A 104 -8.48 19.29 11.17
CA VAL A 104 -9.53 18.27 11.07
C VAL A 104 -10.18 18.40 9.69
N THR A 105 -10.12 17.35 8.88
CA THR A 105 -10.61 17.38 7.50
C THR A 105 -12.03 16.83 7.36
N HIS A 106 -12.44 15.98 8.31
CA HIS A 106 -13.79 15.43 8.36
C HIS A 106 -14.21 15.11 9.79
N GLY A 107 -15.47 15.37 10.12
CA GLY A 107 -16.04 15.06 11.42
C GLY A 107 -15.46 15.91 12.55
N THR A 108 -15.56 15.41 13.78
CA THR A 108 -15.05 16.07 15.00
C THR A 108 -14.08 15.12 15.70
N LEU A 109 -12.94 15.67 16.13
CA LEU A 109 -11.93 14.93 16.88
C LEU A 109 -12.07 15.27 18.37
N ASP A 110 -12.60 14.34 19.14
CA ASP A 110 -12.89 14.55 20.55
C ASP A 110 -12.02 13.65 21.45
N ALA A 111 -11.84 14.06 22.69
CA ALA A 111 -11.21 13.22 23.71
C ALA A 111 -12.03 11.92 23.92
N GLY A 112 -11.33 10.80 24.07
CA GLY A 112 -11.93 9.46 24.14
C GLY A 112 -12.09 8.77 22.79
N ALA A 113 -11.92 9.48 21.67
CA ALA A 113 -12.01 8.87 20.34
C ALA A 113 -10.89 7.82 20.12
N GLU A 114 -11.26 6.66 19.55
CA GLU A 114 -10.30 5.68 19.06
C GLU A 114 -9.90 5.99 17.62
N VAL A 115 -8.62 6.17 17.39
CA VAL A 115 -8.04 6.56 16.10
C VAL A 115 -6.84 5.69 15.71
N ARG A 116 -6.42 5.78 14.47
CA ARG A 116 -5.18 5.19 13.94
C ARG A 116 -4.46 6.17 13.05
N LEU A 117 -3.13 6.10 13.04
CA LEU A 117 -2.35 6.78 12.01
C LEU A 117 -2.50 6.05 10.68
N THR A 118 -2.56 6.81 9.60
CA THR A 118 -2.65 6.31 8.23
C THR A 118 -1.71 7.10 7.32
N PRO A 119 -1.13 6.49 6.29
CA PRO A 119 -0.35 7.23 5.30
C PRO A 119 -1.21 8.16 4.44
N GLN A 120 -2.51 7.96 4.42
CA GLN A 120 -3.46 8.77 3.64
C GLN A 120 -3.73 10.09 4.37
N VAL A 121 -3.00 11.14 3.98
CA VAL A 121 -3.08 12.50 4.58
C VAL A 121 -4.26 13.29 4.02
N HIS A 122 -4.59 13.04 2.75
CA HIS A 122 -5.66 13.72 2.03
C HIS A 122 -6.87 12.81 1.86
N ILE A 123 -8.07 13.38 1.94
CA ILE A 123 -9.34 12.73 1.65
C ILE A 123 -10.16 13.62 0.71
N GLY A 124 -11.04 12.98 -0.08
CA GLY A 124 -11.80 13.66 -1.13
C GLY A 124 -11.08 13.60 -2.48
N ASP A 125 -11.34 14.55 -3.34
CA ASP A 125 -10.76 14.65 -4.67
C ASP A 125 -9.59 15.66 -4.71
N PRO A 126 -8.80 15.71 -5.80
CA PRO A 126 -7.66 16.63 -5.93
C PRO A 126 -8.03 18.11 -5.81
N ARG A 127 -9.23 18.50 -6.21
CA ARG A 127 -9.67 19.90 -6.11
C ARG A 127 -9.97 20.27 -4.66
N THR A 128 -10.73 19.43 -3.96
CA THR A 128 -11.11 19.69 -2.57
C THR A 128 -9.94 19.57 -1.61
N ALA A 129 -9.04 18.62 -1.85
CA ALA A 129 -7.92 18.32 -0.96
C ALA A 129 -6.67 19.19 -1.22
N LEU A 130 -6.40 19.56 -2.49
CA LEU A 130 -5.16 20.21 -2.92
C LEU A 130 -5.38 21.50 -3.73
N GLY A 131 -6.62 21.82 -4.12
CA GLY A 131 -6.92 22.94 -4.99
C GLY A 131 -6.48 22.71 -6.46
N LEU A 132 -6.24 21.46 -6.85
CA LEU A 132 -5.81 21.10 -8.20
C LEU A 132 -7.01 20.73 -9.08
N ASP A 133 -7.09 21.35 -10.25
CA ASP A 133 -8.07 20.95 -11.25
C ASP A 133 -7.80 19.53 -11.72
N HIS A 134 -8.85 18.74 -11.85
CA HIS A 134 -8.79 17.36 -12.27
C HIS A 134 -10.00 16.97 -13.10
N GLU A 135 -9.88 15.86 -13.79
CA GLU A 135 -10.95 15.19 -14.52
C GLU A 135 -11.22 13.84 -13.88
N ASP A 136 -12.51 13.52 -13.64
CA ASP A 136 -12.92 12.15 -13.36
C ASP A 136 -12.92 11.37 -14.66
N VAL A 137 -12.10 10.32 -14.73
CA VAL A 137 -11.96 9.49 -15.91
C VAL A 137 -12.26 8.03 -15.59
N GLU A 138 -12.81 7.32 -16.60
CA GLU A 138 -13.00 5.88 -16.54
C GLU A 138 -11.97 5.17 -17.42
N VAL A 139 -11.12 4.37 -16.80
CA VAL A 139 -10.16 3.52 -17.48
C VAL A 139 -10.83 2.18 -17.80
N LEU A 140 -10.87 1.76 -19.06
CA LEU A 140 -11.44 0.48 -19.46
C LEU A 140 -10.51 -0.67 -19.06
N GLY A 141 -10.76 -1.27 -17.90
CA GLY A 141 -10.06 -2.44 -17.38
C GLY A 141 -10.65 -3.76 -17.92
N GLU A 142 -9.95 -4.86 -17.66
CA GLU A 142 -10.35 -6.21 -18.03
C GLU A 142 -11.68 -6.66 -17.39
N THR A 143 -11.93 -6.21 -16.16
CA THR A 143 -13.11 -6.58 -15.37
C THR A 143 -14.22 -5.53 -15.40
N GLY A 144 -14.00 -4.42 -16.07
CA GLY A 144 -14.94 -3.31 -16.19
C GLY A 144 -14.28 -1.94 -15.99
N PRO A 145 -15.06 -0.86 -15.93
CA PRO A 145 -14.53 0.49 -15.80
C PRO A 145 -13.85 0.69 -14.43
N LEU A 146 -12.69 1.32 -14.44
CA LEU A 146 -11.87 1.64 -13.30
C LEU A 146 -11.88 3.17 -13.12
N PRO A 147 -12.39 3.69 -12.00
CA PRO A 147 -12.38 5.12 -11.74
C PRO A 147 -10.95 5.63 -11.55
N ALA A 148 -10.64 6.77 -12.14
CA ALA A 148 -9.35 7.44 -11.94
C ALA A 148 -9.53 8.96 -11.89
N TRP A 149 -8.54 9.65 -11.35
CA TRP A 149 -8.41 11.10 -11.45
C TRP A 149 -7.25 11.45 -12.35
N LEU A 150 -7.50 12.26 -13.35
CA LEU A 150 -6.46 12.88 -14.17
C LEU A 150 -6.27 14.33 -13.72
N VAL A 151 -5.12 14.64 -13.16
CA VAL A 151 -4.67 16.04 -12.98
C VAL A 151 -3.85 16.40 -14.21
N PRO A 152 -4.37 17.22 -15.12
CA PRO A 152 -3.69 17.55 -16.36
C PRO A 152 -2.48 18.44 -16.11
N SER A 153 -1.48 18.38 -16.99
CA SER A 153 -0.32 19.26 -16.98
C SER A 153 0.35 19.25 -18.35
N ALA A 154 1.50 19.94 -18.50
CA ALA A 154 2.04 20.28 -19.81
C ALA A 154 3.03 19.29 -20.41
N ARG A 155 3.55 18.31 -19.63
CA ARG A 155 4.53 17.32 -20.15
C ARG A 155 3.83 16.20 -20.91
N ASP A 156 4.54 15.60 -21.83
CA ASP A 156 4.15 14.37 -22.52
C ASP A 156 4.55 13.10 -21.76
N THR A 157 5.35 13.24 -20.70
CA THR A 157 5.67 12.18 -19.73
C THR A 157 4.64 12.23 -18.60
N TRP A 158 3.79 11.20 -18.49
CA TRP A 158 2.76 11.12 -17.46
C TRP A 158 3.20 10.25 -16.30
N VAL A 159 2.75 10.60 -15.10
CA VAL A 159 2.89 9.76 -13.91
C VAL A 159 1.57 9.02 -13.67
N ILE A 160 1.63 7.68 -13.67
CA ILE A 160 0.49 6.85 -13.25
C ILE A 160 0.75 6.40 -11.82
N ALA A 161 -0.10 6.85 -10.91
CA ALA A 161 0.04 6.63 -9.48
C ALA A 161 -0.94 5.54 -9.01
N VAL A 162 -0.43 4.53 -8.29
CA VAL A 162 -1.20 3.36 -7.85
C VAL A 162 -0.94 3.07 -6.39
N HIS A 163 -1.98 3.20 -5.58
CA HIS A 163 -1.92 2.97 -4.14
C HIS A 163 -1.72 1.49 -3.76
N GLY A 164 -1.53 1.23 -2.47
CA GLY A 164 -1.32 -0.10 -1.92
C GLY A 164 -2.50 -0.64 -1.11
N LEU A 165 -2.22 -1.69 -0.34
CA LEU A 165 -3.20 -2.29 0.57
C LEU A 165 -3.70 -1.29 1.62
N GLY A 166 -5.00 -1.31 1.90
CA GLY A 166 -5.61 -0.51 2.97
C GLY A 166 -5.79 0.98 2.66
N THR A 167 -5.27 1.46 1.53
CA THR A 167 -5.44 2.84 1.05
C THR A 167 -6.30 2.89 -0.21
N THR A 168 -6.52 4.07 -0.76
CA THR A 168 -7.34 4.33 -1.95
C THR A 168 -6.58 5.22 -2.94
N ARG A 169 -7.18 5.54 -4.09
CA ARG A 169 -6.64 6.52 -5.05
C ARG A 169 -6.40 7.93 -4.45
N GLU A 170 -6.79 8.15 -3.19
CA GLU A 170 -6.49 9.36 -2.44
C GLU A 170 -5.05 9.38 -1.90
N HIS A 171 -4.45 8.20 -1.64
CA HIS A 171 -3.09 8.10 -1.10
C HIS A 171 -2.04 8.82 -1.98
N PRO A 172 -2.02 8.66 -3.30
CA PRO A 172 -1.09 9.37 -4.18
C PRO A 172 -1.16 10.90 -4.11
N MET A 173 -2.20 11.49 -3.54
CA MET A 173 -2.29 12.94 -3.39
C MET A 173 -1.15 13.53 -2.55
N VAL A 174 -0.47 12.73 -1.72
CA VAL A 174 0.71 13.17 -0.94
C VAL A 174 1.86 13.70 -1.82
N VAL A 175 1.95 13.23 -3.07
CA VAL A 175 2.97 13.68 -4.04
C VAL A 175 2.38 14.42 -5.23
N MET A 176 1.06 14.52 -5.34
CA MET A 176 0.39 15.02 -6.54
C MET A 176 0.69 16.50 -6.79
N ASP A 177 0.67 17.33 -5.74
CA ASP A 177 1.03 18.75 -5.84
C ASP A 177 2.52 18.94 -6.24
N PHE A 178 3.42 18.15 -5.67
CA PHE A 178 4.83 18.14 -6.06
C PHE A 178 5.02 17.80 -7.55
N LEU A 179 4.32 16.79 -8.07
CA LEU A 179 4.37 16.38 -9.46
C LEU A 179 3.76 17.44 -10.39
N HIS A 180 2.61 18.01 -10.00
CA HIS A 180 1.93 19.05 -10.75
C HIS A 180 2.78 20.31 -10.90
N ARG A 181 3.43 20.78 -9.82
CA ARG A 181 4.39 21.91 -9.89
C ARG A 181 5.56 21.64 -10.85
N ARG A 182 5.88 20.38 -11.12
CA ARG A 182 6.90 19.95 -12.11
C ARG A 182 6.32 19.65 -13.49
N ARG A 183 5.04 20.00 -13.68
CA ARG A 183 4.32 19.88 -14.95
C ARG A 183 4.11 18.44 -15.44
N PHE A 184 4.14 17.44 -14.55
CA PHE A 184 3.74 16.09 -14.90
C PHE A 184 2.22 15.95 -14.81
N PRO A 185 1.53 15.48 -15.87
CA PRO A 185 0.17 14.97 -15.72
C PRO A 185 0.18 13.76 -14.79
N VAL A 186 -0.80 13.69 -13.87
CA VAL A 186 -0.89 12.60 -12.89
C VAL A 186 -2.22 11.89 -13.04
N LEU A 187 -2.16 10.57 -13.32
CA LEU A 187 -3.32 9.69 -13.36
C LEU A 187 -3.32 8.83 -12.08
N SER A 188 -4.23 9.12 -11.13
CA SER A 188 -4.40 8.34 -9.91
C SER A 188 -5.51 7.32 -10.07
N LEU A 189 -5.14 6.03 -10.04
CA LEU A 189 -6.01 4.91 -10.40
C LEU A 189 -6.64 4.24 -9.17
N ALA A 190 -7.97 4.01 -9.23
CA ALA A 190 -8.63 2.96 -8.45
C ALA A 190 -8.63 1.67 -9.28
N TYR A 191 -8.13 0.58 -8.71
CA TYR A 191 -8.06 -0.71 -9.39
C TYR A 191 -9.09 -1.70 -8.82
N ARG A 192 -9.20 -2.89 -9.42
CA ARG A 192 -10.17 -3.91 -8.99
C ARG A 192 -10.16 -4.14 -7.49
N GLY A 193 -11.34 -4.13 -6.88
CA GLY A 193 -11.52 -4.26 -5.44
C GLY A 193 -11.68 -2.95 -4.68
N ASP A 194 -11.38 -1.82 -5.30
CA ASP A 194 -11.58 -0.49 -4.72
C ASP A 194 -13.04 -0.05 -4.76
N ARG A 195 -13.33 1.00 -4.01
CA ARG A 195 -14.66 1.62 -4.01
C ARG A 195 -14.95 2.22 -5.40
N GLY A 196 -16.05 1.78 -6.00
CA GLY A 196 -16.46 2.20 -7.35
C GLY A 196 -15.81 1.42 -8.49
N ALA A 197 -14.79 0.61 -8.23
CA ALA A 197 -14.19 -0.28 -9.20
C ALA A 197 -14.81 -1.69 -9.15
N PRO A 198 -14.71 -2.47 -10.25
CA PRO A 198 -15.15 -3.86 -10.26
C PRO A 198 -14.42 -4.71 -9.23
N ARG A 199 -15.05 -5.78 -8.76
CA ARG A 199 -14.37 -6.78 -7.91
C ARG A 199 -13.52 -7.73 -8.76
N SER A 200 -12.45 -8.27 -8.17
CA SER A 200 -11.78 -9.44 -8.74
C SER A 200 -12.80 -10.58 -8.96
N PRO A 201 -12.66 -11.42 -9.98
CA PRO A 201 -13.60 -12.53 -10.26
C PRO A 201 -13.80 -13.48 -9.08
N ASP A 202 -12.77 -13.68 -8.25
CA ASP A 202 -12.81 -14.49 -7.03
C ASP A 202 -13.04 -13.66 -5.74
N GLY A 203 -13.16 -12.33 -5.87
CA GLY A 203 -13.33 -11.39 -4.75
C GLY A 203 -12.11 -11.26 -3.86
N LEU A 204 -10.92 -11.62 -4.34
CA LEU A 204 -9.67 -11.58 -3.60
C LEU A 204 -8.68 -10.59 -4.22
N SER A 205 -7.76 -10.09 -3.40
CA SER A 205 -6.54 -9.45 -3.86
C SER A 205 -5.47 -10.50 -4.10
N HIS A 206 -4.77 -10.37 -5.22
CA HIS A 206 -3.60 -11.17 -5.57
C HIS A 206 -2.30 -10.41 -5.32
N LEU A 207 -2.33 -9.40 -4.46
CA LEU A 207 -1.18 -8.62 -4.01
C LEU A 207 -0.37 -7.99 -5.15
N GLY A 208 -1.08 -7.54 -6.20
CA GLY A 208 -0.49 -6.92 -7.39
C GLY A 208 -0.16 -7.91 -8.53
N GLU A 209 -0.23 -9.21 -8.27
CA GLU A 209 0.16 -10.25 -9.25
C GLU A 209 -0.81 -10.40 -10.43
N THR A 210 -2.06 -10.00 -10.28
CA THR A 210 -3.07 -9.96 -11.35
C THR A 210 -3.56 -8.54 -11.61
N GLU A 211 -3.59 -7.71 -10.57
CA GLU A 211 -4.06 -6.31 -10.62
C GLU A 211 -3.19 -5.42 -11.51
N TRP A 212 -1.95 -5.81 -11.82
CA TRP A 212 -1.11 -5.08 -12.76
C TRP A 212 -1.76 -4.89 -14.13
N ARG A 213 -2.73 -5.72 -14.52
CA ARG A 213 -3.48 -5.56 -15.77
C ARG A 213 -4.40 -4.33 -15.76
N ASP A 214 -4.83 -3.91 -14.57
CA ASP A 214 -5.58 -2.67 -14.41
C ASP A 214 -4.66 -1.46 -14.58
N LEU A 215 -3.42 -1.53 -14.07
CA LEU A 215 -2.40 -0.54 -14.35
C LEU A 215 -2.01 -0.51 -15.84
N ASP A 216 -1.90 -1.66 -16.48
CA ASP A 216 -1.68 -1.75 -17.93
C ASP A 216 -2.83 -1.11 -18.72
N ALA A 217 -4.08 -1.24 -18.28
CA ALA A 217 -5.22 -0.53 -18.86
C ALA A 217 -5.07 1.00 -18.67
N ALA A 218 -4.60 1.46 -17.51
CA ALA A 218 -4.30 2.88 -17.27
C ALA A 218 -3.15 3.38 -18.17
N MET A 219 -2.13 2.57 -18.40
CA MET A 219 -1.06 2.89 -19.36
C MET A 219 -1.61 3.07 -20.78
N ARG A 220 -2.48 2.14 -21.23
CA ARG A 220 -3.17 2.28 -22.54
C ARG A 220 -4.04 3.53 -22.61
N HIS A 221 -4.75 3.85 -21.52
CA HIS A 221 -5.54 5.07 -21.42
C HIS A 221 -4.66 6.31 -21.58
N ALA A 222 -3.58 6.43 -20.81
CA ALA A 222 -2.67 7.56 -20.85
C ALA A 222 -2.05 7.75 -22.26
N VAL A 223 -1.59 6.67 -22.90
CA VAL A 223 -0.99 6.74 -24.24
C VAL A 223 -2.02 7.20 -25.28
N ARG A 224 -3.27 6.72 -25.22
CA ARG A 224 -4.35 7.19 -26.12
C ARG A 224 -4.69 8.67 -25.92
N HIS A 225 -4.43 9.23 -24.73
CA HIS A 225 -4.69 10.64 -24.41
C HIS A 225 -3.44 11.51 -24.47
N GLY A 226 -2.38 11.04 -25.15
CA GLY A 226 -1.24 11.87 -25.51
C GLY A 226 0.05 11.61 -24.74
N ALA A 227 0.06 10.69 -23.75
CA ALA A 227 1.30 10.33 -23.07
C ALA A 227 2.28 9.66 -24.05
N GLN A 228 3.49 10.22 -24.20
CA GLN A 228 4.56 9.63 -24.97
C GLN A 228 5.40 8.69 -24.11
N ARG A 229 5.60 9.04 -22.84
CA ARG A 229 6.36 8.28 -21.87
C ARG A 229 5.58 8.19 -20.56
N LEU A 230 5.87 7.15 -19.77
CA LEU A 230 5.17 6.86 -18.53
C LEU A 230 6.17 6.66 -17.39
N VAL A 231 5.89 7.27 -16.26
CA VAL A 231 6.51 6.92 -14.97
C VAL A 231 5.44 6.21 -14.15
N LEU A 232 5.74 5.01 -13.69
CA LEU A 232 4.81 4.24 -12.85
C LEU A 232 5.22 4.42 -11.38
N HIS A 233 4.35 5.04 -10.59
CA HIS A 233 4.58 5.28 -9.17
C HIS A 233 3.61 4.44 -8.34
N GLY A 234 4.13 3.43 -7.65
CA GLY A 234 3.33 2.48 -6.88
C GLY A 234 3.74 2.40 -5.43
N TRP A 235 2.75 2.23 -4.55
CA TRP A 235 2.93 1.94 -3.12
C TRP A 235 2.56 0.49 -2.83
N SER A 236 3.36 -0.21 -2.05
CA SER A 236 3.06 -1.56 -1.58
C SER A 236 2.75 -2.52 -2.73
N THR A 237 1.53 -3.06 -2.80
CA THR A 237 1.04 -3.86 -3.93
C THR A 237 0.98 -3.08 -5.24
N GLY A 238 0.74 -1.77 -5.20
CA GLY A 238 0.84 -0.89 -6.38
C GLY A 238 2.26 -0.86 -6.95
N ALA A 239 3.29 -0.93 -6.09
CA ALA A 239 4.68 -1.06 -6.53
C ALA A 239 4.95 -2.42 -7.21
N THR A 240 4.33 -3.50 -6.73
CA THR A 240 4.36 -4.81 -7.40
C THR A 240 3.70 -4.72 -8.78
N MET A 241 2.55 -4.04 -8.89
CA MET A 241 1.87 -3.81 -10.17
C MET A 241 2.77 -3.02 -11.14
N ALA A 242 3.43 -1.96 -10.67
CA ALA A 242 4.33 -1.14 -11.48
C ALA A 242 5.52 -1.95 -12.02
N LEU A 243 6.16 -2.77 -11.17
CA LEU A 243 7.27 -3.63 -11.57
C LEU A 243 6.83 -4.66 -12.63
N ARG A 244 5.66 -5.27 -12.45
CA ARG A 244 5.11 -6.24 -13.40
C ARG A 244 4.71 -5.57 -14.72
N ALA A 245 4.06 -4.42 -14.68
CA ALA A 245 3.68 -3.70 -15.88
C ALA A 245 4.90 -3.28 -16.72
N ALA A 246 5.99 -2.82 -16.06
CA ALA A 246 7.23 -2.45 -16.74
C ALA A 246 7.97 -3.62 -17.40
N THR A 247 7.62 -4.86 -17.07
CA THR A 247 8.27 -6.05 -17.62
C THR A 247 7.37 -6.88 -18.54
N HIS A 248 6.06 -6.88 -18.29
CA HIS A 248 5.12 -7.76 -19.00
C HIS A 248 4.16 -7.02 -19.95
N SER A 249 3.96 -5.71 -19.77
CA SER A 249 3.07 -4.94 -20.64
C SER A 249 3.58 -4.87 -22.06
N ALA A 250 2.68 -4.86 -23.04
CA ALA A 250 3.00 -4.52 -24.41
C ALA A 250 3.50 -3.06 -24.55
N LEU A 251 3.19 -2.21 -23.57
CA LEU A 251 3.63 -0.81 -23.49
C LEU A 251 4.89 -0.61 -22.63
N ARG A 252 5.60 -1.69 -22.22
CA ARG A 252 6.81 -1.58 -21.39
C ARG A 252 7.87 -0.64 -21.97
N ASP A 253 7.97 -0.54 -23.29
CA ASP A 253 8.94 0.34 -23.95
C ASP A 253 8.54 1.84 -23.85
N ARG A 254 7.32 2.15 -23.42
CA ARG A 254 6.86 3.49 -23.06
C ARG A 254 7.17 3.87 -21.62
N VAL A 255 7.52 2.91 -20.78
CA VAL A 255 7.89 3.18 -19.39
C VAL A 255 9.26 3.81 -19.33
N ALA A 256 9.33 5.02 -18.79
CA ALA A 256 10.57 5.79 -18.62
C ALA A 256 11.26 5.50 -17.29
N GLY A 257 10.51 5.12 -16.27
CA GLY A 257 11.03 4.82 -14.94
C GLY A 257 9.97 4.38 -13.96
N LEU A 258 10.42 3.81 -12.84
CA LEU A 258 9.59 3.33 -11.75
C LEU A 258 9.89 4.05 -10.45
N VAL A 259 8.85 4.36 -9.68
CA VAL A 259 8.97 4.75 -8.27
C VAL A 259 8.22 3.72 -7.45
N LEU A 260 8.94 3.01 -6.58
CA LEU A 260 8.46 1.85 -5.84
C LEU A 260 8.57 2.14 -4.34
N ASP A 261 7.47 2.55 -3.72
CA ASP A 261 7.39 2.78 -2.28
C ASP A 261 7.00 1.49 -1.57
N SER A 262 7.80 1.03 -0.62
CA SER A 262 7.53 -0.16 0.20
C SER A 262 7.11 -1.39 -0.62
N PRO A 263 7.82 -1.78 -1.69
CA PRO A 263 7.35 -2.79 -2.64
C PRO A 263 7.16 -4.15 -1.97
N VAL A 264 6.01 -4.81 -2.22
CA VAL A 264 5.76 -6.19 -1.81
C VAL A 264 6.53 -7.12 -2.74
N LEU A 265 7.77 -7.41 -2.38
CA LEU A 265 8.64 -8.32 -3.12
C LEU A 265 8.52 -9.78 -2.67
N ASP A 266 7.89 -10.06 -1.55
CA ASP A 266 7.57 -11.38 -1.01
C ASP A 266 6.13 -11.40 -0.45
N TRP A 267 5.21 -11.94 -1.22
CA TRP A 267 3.81 -12.03 -0.82
C TRP A 267 3.60 -12.96 0.39
N GLU A 268 4.41 -14.02 0.55
CA GLU A 268 4.31 -14.92 1.71
C GLU A 268 4.67 -14.19 3.00
N ALA A 269 5.76 -13.43 2.98
CA ALA A 269 6.17 -12.61 4.12
C ALA A 269 5.07 -11.59 4.48
N THR A 270 4.46 -10.96 3.48
CA THR A 270 3.35 -10.02 3.68
C THR A 270 2.12 -10.72 4.27
N VAL A 271 1.74 -11.90 3.76
CA VAL A 271 0.62 -12.68 4.34
C VAL A 271 0.91 -13.05 5.79
N ARG A 272 2.14 -13.49 6.11
CA ARG A 272 2.56 -13.80 7.49
C ARG A 272 2.45 -12.57 8.39
N ALA A 273 3.03 -11.44 7.97
CA ALA A 273 3.01 -10.19 8.73
C ALA A 273 1.58 -9.74 9.05
N LEU A 274 0.69 -9.72 8.07
CA LEU A 274 -0.71 -9.33 8.25
C LEU A 274 -1.51 -10.34 9.10
N ALA A 275 -1.19 -11.63 9.02
CA ALA A 275 -1.79 -12.64 9.88
C ALA A 275 -1.32 -12.51 11.33
N THR A 276 -0.02 -12.32 11.56
CA THR A 276 0.56 -12.07 12.89
C THR A 276 -0.05 -10.82 13.54
N ALA A 277 -0.20 -9.74 12.77
CA ALA A 277 -0.84 -8.50 13.26
C ALA A 277 -2.32 -8.68 13.65
N ARG A 278 -2.95 -9.78 13.24
CA ARG A 278 -4.29 -10.21 13.68
C ARG A 278 -4.25 -11.27 14.78
N HIS A 279 -3.12 -11.39 15.45
CA HIS A 279 -2.90 -12.34 16.54
C HIS A 279 -3.09 -13.81 16.12
N VAL A 280 -2.84 -14.15 14.85
CA VAL A 280 -2.81 -15.55 14.42
C VAL A 280 -1.58 -16.20 15.03
N PRO A 281 -1.72 -17.32 15.76
CA PRO A 281 -0.59 -18.03 16.38
C PRO A 281 0.43 -18.47 15.31
N ASP A 282 1.72 -18.40 15.63
CA ASP A 282 2.81 -18.70 14.70
C ASP A 282 2.69 -20.11 14.08
N ALA A 283 2.23 -21.09 14.86
CA ALA A 283 1.99 -22.46 14.40
C ALA A 283 0.96 -22.55 13.25
N LEU A 284 0.09 -21.56 13.11
CA LEU A 284 -0.94 -21.48 12.05
C LEU A 284 -0.51 -20.64 10.83
N LEU A 285 0.60 -19.89 10.90
CA LEU A 285 1.07 -19.07 9.78
C LEU A 285 1.36 -19.88 8.51
N PRO A 286 1.95 -21.08 8.56
CA PRO A 286 2.10 -21.91 7.36
C PRO A 286 0.77 -22.28 6.70
N LEU A 287 -0.28 -22.49 7.48
CA LEU A 287 -1.63 -22.75 6.96
C LEU A 287 -2.24 -21.50 6.32
N ALA A 288 -1.97 -20.31 6.87
CA ALA A 288 -2.39 -19.04 6.27
C ALA A 288 -1.79 -18.86 4.87
N VAL A 289 -0.48 -19.11 4.74
CA VAL A 289 0.23 -19.04 3.46
C VAL A 289 -0.29 -20.06 2.46
N ARG A 290 -0.43 -21.33 2.87
CA ARG A 290 -0.99 -22.39 1.99
C ARG A 290 -2.42 -22.09 1.56
N ALA A 291 -3.24 -21.58 2.48
CA ALA A 291 -4.62 -21.17 2.15
C ALA A 291 -4.64 -19.98 1.18
N ALA A 292 -3.77 -18.99 1.37
CA ALA A 292 -3.59 -17.89 0.44
C ALA A 292 -3.18 -18.40 -0.94
N GLN A 293 -2.18 -19.27 -1.01
CA GLN A 293 -1.71 -19.88 -2.24
C GLN A 293 -2.81 -20.65 -2.97
N GLY A 294 -3.51 -21.55 -2.26
CA GLY A 294 -4.58 -22.36 -2.86
C GLY A 294 -5.77 -21.54 -3.37
N ARG A 295 -5.99 -20.34 -2.80
CA ARG A 295 -7.10 -19.45 -3.19
C ARG A 295 -6.74 -18.52 -4.35
N THR A 296 -5.50 -18.07 -4.42
CA THR A 296 -5.05 -17.10 -5.41
C THR A 296 -4.25 -17.73 -6.55
N GLY A 297 -3.79 -18.97 -6.40
CA GLY A 297 -2.90 -19.62 -7.34
C GLY A 297 -1.47 -19.04 -7.37
N LEU A 298 -1.13 -18.14 -6.44
CA LEU A 298 0.21 -17.57 -6.32
C LEU A 298 1.21 -18.68 -5.98
N ARG A 299 2.34 -18.72 -6.70
CA ARG A 299 3.38 -19.75 -6.49
C ARG A 299 4.52 -19.20 -5.63
N PRO A 300 4.95 -19.90 -4.55
CA PRO A 300 5.97 -19.44 -3.62
C PRO A 300 7.32 -19.09 -4.26
N HIS A 301 7.73 -19.88 -5.24
CA HIS A 301 9.08 -19.76 -5.84
C HIS A 301 9.25 -18.62 -6.83
N ARG A 302 8.15 -17.99 -7.31
CA ARG A 302 8.24 -16.86 -8.26
C ARG A 302 8.83 -15.60 -7.66
N VAL A 303 8.90 -15.48 -6.34
CA VAL A 303 9.40 -14.28 -5.66
C VAL A 303 10.93 -14.27 -5.58
N ARG A 304 11.57 -15.39 -5.31
CA ARG A 304 13.05 -15.50 -5.26
C ARG A 304 13.70 -15.49 -6.63
N GLU A 305 12.97 -15.97 -7.64
CA GLU A 305 13.41 -16.01 -9.04
C GLU A 305 12.78 -14.90 -9.88
N ARG A 306 12.39 -13.78 -9.28
CA ARG A 306 11.62 -12.75 -9.99
C ARG A 306 12.26 -12.42 -11.32
N ALA A 307 11.67 -12.98 -12.38
CA ALA A 307 11.93 -12.58 -13.73
C ALA A 307 11.78 -11.05 -13.87
N ASP A 308 10.77 -10.45 -13.19
CA ASP A 308 10.52 -9.02 -13.17
C ASP A 308 11.75 -8.19 -12.74
N ILE A 309 12.54 -8.66 -11.77
CA ILE A 309 13.77 -7.97 -11.32
C ILE A 309 14.89 -8.11 -12.35
N ARG A 310 15.04 -9.31 -12.92
CA ARG A 310 16.07 -9.61 -13.92
C ARG A 310 15.78 -8.95 -15.26
N ASP A 311 14.51 -8.91 -15.64
CA ASP A 311 14.04 -8.39 -16.93
C ASP A 311 13.79 -6.88 -16.92
N LEU A 312 13.96 -6.21 -15.76
CA LEU A 312 13.84 -4.77 -15.64
C LEU A 312 14.89 -4.07 -16.53
N ARG A 313 14.43 -3.13 -17.37
CA ARG A 313 15.27 -2.39 -18.32
C ARG A 313 15.22 -0.88 -18.13
N VAL A 314 14.43 -0.41 -17.18
CA VAL A 314 14.24 1.01 -16.91
C VAL A 314 14.74 1.38 -15.53
N PRO A 315 15.16 2.63 -15.30
CA PRO A 315 15.58 3.07 -13.98
C PRO A 315 14.44 2.95 -12.97
N ALA A 316 14.78 2.61 -11.73
CA ALA A 316 13.84 2.51 -10.63
C ALA A 316 14.38 3.22 -9.38
N LEU A 317 13.54 4.06 -8.78
CA LEU A 317 13.72 4.57 -7.43
C LEU A 317 12.93 3.70 -6.47
N VAL A 318 13.60 2.99 -5.59
CA VAL A 318 12.98 2.26 -4.48
C VAL A 318 13.08 3.13 -3.23
N VAL A 319 11.93 3.49 -2.65
CA VAL A 319 11.86 4.20 -1.37
C VAL A 319 11.33 3.23 -0.33
N HIS A 320 12.11 2.93 0.71
CA HIS A 320 11.72 1.92 1.69
C HIS A 320 12.53 2.11 2.98
N GLY A 321 12.05 1.57 4.11
CA GLY A 321 12.70 1.72 5.40
C GLY A 321 12.77 0.42 6.21
N PRO A 322 13.72 0.35 7.18
CA PRO A 322 13.93 -0.83 8.01
C PRO A 322 12.77 -1.14 8.97
N ASP A 323 11.92 -0.14 9.24
CA ASP A 323 10.82 -0.24 10.21
C ASP A 323 9.50 -0.68 9.57
N ASP A 324 9.53 -1.08 8.31
CA ASP A 324 8.38 -1.67 7.62
C ASP A 324 8.10 -3.08 8.15
N ALA A 325 6.97 -3.22 8.86
CA ALA A 325 6.53 -4.48 9.45
C ALA A 325 5.71 -5.37 8.50
N VAL A 326 5.46 -4.95 7.26
CA VAL A 326 4.62 -5.66 6.28
C VAL A 326 5.44 -6.21 5.13
N ALA A 327 6.32 -5.40 4.54
CA ALA A 327 7.21 -5.81 3.46
C ALA A 327 8.66 -5.86 3.95
N PRO A 328 9.38 -6.98 3.76
CA PRO A 328 10.74 -7.12 4.26
C PRO A 328 11.73 -6.15 3.59
N TRP A 329 12.27 -5.20 4.35
CA TRP A 329 13.31 -4.26 3.92
C TRP A 329 14.52 -4.92 3.25
N ALA A 330 14.93 -6.10 3.76
CA ALA A 330 16.07 -6.84 3.24
C ALA A 330 15.95 -7.16 1.74
N LEU A 331 14.72 -7.34 1.23
CA LEU A 331 14.48 -7.64 -0.17
C LEU A 331 14.66 -6.42 -1.07
N SER A 332 14.24 -5.23 -0.64
CA SER A 332 14.52 -3.99 -1.36
C SER A 332 16.02 -3.69 -1.44
N ARG A 333 16.75 -3.94 -0.34
CA ARG A 333 18.22 -3.85 -0.35
C ARG A 333 18.85 -4.87 -1.31
N ALA A 334 18.35 -6.10 -1.34
CA ALA A 334 18.83 -7.12 -2.24
C ALA A 334 18.53 -6.76 -3.71
N PHE A 335 17.34 -6.21 -3.97
CA PHE A 335 16.96 -5.73 -5.30
C PHE A 335 17.91 -4.63 -5.78
N ALA A 336 18.14 -3.59 -4.98
CA ALA A 336 19.06 -2.51 -5.33
C ALA A 336 20.49 -3.02 -5.57
N ARG A 337 20.98 -3.94 -4.74
CA ARG A 337 22.32 -4.54 -4.93
C ARG A 337 22.42 -5.43 -6.16
N SER A 338 21.32 -6.05 -6.60
CA SER A 338 21.32 -6.93 -7.78
C SER A 338 21.31 -6.16 -9.12
N ARG A 339 20.88 -4.90 -9.11
CA ARG A 339 20.74 -4.06 -10.30
C ARG A 339 21.21 -2.62 -10.00
N PRO A 340 22.45 -2.43 -9.52
CA PRO A 340 22.96 -1.12 -9.09
C PRO A 340 23.01 -0.08 -10.20
N GLU A 341 23.03 -0.51 -11.46
CA GLU A 341 23.00 0.34 -12.64
C GLU A 341 21.62 0.95 -12.93
N LEU A 342 20.55 0.32 -12.43
CA LEU A 342 19.18 0.75 -12.68
C LEU A 342 18.44 1.19 -11.41
N VAL A 343 18.81 0.62 -10.25
CA VAL A 343 18.00 0.77 -9.03
C VAL A 343 18.73 1.66 -8.02
N THR A 344 18.12 2.81 -7.75
CA THR A 344 18.51 3.67 -6.63
C THR A 344 17.62 3.37 -5.43
N LEU A 345 18.24 3.13 -4.27
CA LEU A 345 17.53 2.90 -3.01
C LEU A 345 17.61 4.14 -2.12
N HIS A 346 16.47 4.72 -1.78
CA HIS A 346 16.34 5.78 -0.78
C HIS A 346 15.79 5.17 0.52
N ALA A 347 16.58 5.20 1.59
CA ALA A 347 16.21 4.62 2.88
C ALA A 347 15.51 5.67 3.74
N VAL A 348 14.35 5.30 4.31
CA VAL A 348 13.57 6.18 5.22
C VAL A 348 13.38 5.47 6.56
N PRO A 349 14.27 5.67 7.55
CA PRO A 349 14.11 5.13 8.90
C PRO A 349 12.87 5.71 9.60
N GLY A 350 12.25 4.94 10.49
CA GLY A 350 11.09 5.34 11.28
C GLY A 350 9.77 5.34 10.50
N ALA A 351 9.79 5.02 9.20
CA ALA A 351 8.59 4.96 8.36
C ALA A 351 7.93 3.58 8.45
N PRO A 352 6.62 3.49 8.74
CA PRO A 352 5.87 2.26 8.59
C PRO A 352 5.58 1.97 7.12
N HIS A 353 5.01 0.80 6.85
CA HIS A 353 4.66 0.34 5.51
C HIS A 353 3.83 1.36 4.71
N GLY A 354 4.24 1.65 3.48
CA GLY A 354 3.54 2.56 2.56
C GLY A 354 3.51 4.02 3.02
N ALA A 355 4.36 4.42 3.98
CA ALA A 355 4.35 5.75 4.56
C ALA A 355 5.73 6.45 4.52
N MET A 356 6.51 6.16 3.49
CA MET A 356 7.86 6.71 3.38
C MET A 356 7.83 8.24 3.21
N TRP A 357 6.90 8.75 2.37
CA TRP A 357 6.67 10.19 2.26
C TRP A 357 6.25 10.81 3.59
N ASN A 358 5.39 10.13 4.34
CA ASN A 358 4.87 10.65 5.60
C ASN A 358 5.95 10.90 6.65
N ALA A 359 6.92 9.98 6.74
CA ALA A 359 7.99 10.07 7.72
C ALA A 359 9.01 11.16 7.38
N ASP A 360 9.32 11.33 6.09
CA ASP A 360 10.25 12.36 5.58
C ASP A 360 9.77 12.94 4.24
N PRO A 361 8.80 13.85 4.24
CA PRO A 361 8.29 14.45 2.99
C PRO A 361 9.38 15.14 2.17
N ALA A 362 10.28 15.88 2.83
CA ALA A 362 11.32 16.64 2.16
C ALA A 362 12.37 15.75 1.48
N GLY A 363 12.85 14.74 2.20
CA GLY A 363 13.80 13.76 1.64
C GLY A 363 13.19 12.93 0.53
N TYR A 364 11.93 12.54 0.67
CA TYR A 364 11.19 11.83 -0.36
C TYR A 364 11.04 12.66 -1.64
N GLU A 365 10.58 13.90 -1.53
CA GLU A 365 10.42 14.81 -2.67
C GLU A 365 11.75 15.15 -3.33
N GLU A 366 12.83 15.26 -2.57
CA GLU A 366 14.17 15.47 -3.11
C GLU A 366 14.67 14.23 -3.88
N ALA A 367 14.42 13.03 -3.36
CA ALA A 367 14.73 11.79 -4.07
C ALA A 367 13.93 11.68 -5.38
N LEU A 368 12.63 12.00 -5.35
CA LEU A 368 11.79 12.09 -6.54
C LEU A 368 12.32 13.12 -7.54
N ARG A 369 12.69 14.31 -7.07
CA ARG A 369 13.21 15.37 -7.93
C ARG A 369 14.44 14.90 -8.70
N ARG A 370 15.40 14.30 -8.00
CA ARG A 370 16.64 13.79 -8.63
C ARG A 370 16.33 12.70 -9.65
N PHE A 371 15.42 11.79 -9.30
CA PHE A 371 15.04 10.67 -10.15
C PHE A 371 14.28 11.12 -11.40
N LEU A 372 13.35 12.06 -11.28
CA LEU A 372 12.48 12.50 -12.38
C LEU A 372 13.16 13.51 -13.32
N THR A 373 14.20 14.24 -12.87
CA THR A 373 14.87 15.26 -13.69
C THR A 373 15.37 14.72 -15.05
N PRO A 374 16.02 13.57 -15.16
CA PRO A 374 16.46 13.04 -16.45
C PRO A 374 15.35 12.37 -17.27
N LEU A 375 14.16 12.19 -16.71
CA LEU A 375 13.05 11.46 -17.36
C LEU A 375 11.98 12.38 -17.98
N GLY A 376 12.05 13.68 -17.72
CA GLY A 376 11.05 14.65 -18.14
C GLY A 376 11.41 15.51 -19.33
#